data_a8ec81897fb5f1d38f82f9c8c7fed0cb
#
_entry.id   a8ec81897fb5f1d38f82f9c8c7fed0cb
#
_cell.length_a   1.000
_cell.length_b   1.000
_cell.length_c   1.000
_cell.angle_alpha   90.00
_cell.angle_beta   90.00
_cell.angle_gamma   90.00
#
_symmetry.space_group_name_H-M   'P 1'
#
loop_
_entity.id
_entity.type
_entity.pdbx_description
1 polymer ?
#
loop_
_entity_poly.entity_id
_entity_poly.type
_entity_poly.pdbx_seq_one_letter_code
_entity_poly.pdbx_strand_id
1 'polypeptide(L)'
;MTKLNLALAQINTKLGDVDANLEKHLTLIGDAVARGSDLILFPELSLTGYTLQDITPTVAHTPSMDDPIFRPLLEASHEIDMVVGFVDEDERHRFYIADAYLSEGKVLHVHHKVYLPTYGLFDEGRFFAWGDSIRAFDTKFGR
;
A
#
# COMPACT_ATOMS: atom_id res chain seq x y z
N MET A 1 -28.83 5.72 -4.62
CA MET A 1 -27.56 5.00 -4.76
C MET A 1 -26.44 5.98 -4.50
N THR A 2 -25.59 5.71 -3.53
CA THR A 2 -24.41 6.52 -3.27
C THR A 2 -23.41 6.24 -4.39
N LYS A 3 -22.96 7.28 -5.10
CA LYS A 3 -21.96 7.16 -6.17
C LYS A 3 -20.58 7.22 -5.53
N LEU A 4 -19.70 6.25 -5.83
CA LEU A 4 -18.29 6.23 -5.47
C LEU A 4 -17.47 6.63 -6.71
N ASN A 5 -16.65 7.68 -6.58
CA ASN A 5 -15.69 8.08 -7.60
C ASN A 5 -14.32 7.48 -7.25
N LEU A 6 -13.88 6.52 -8.05
CA LEU A 6 -12.65 5.77 -7.83
C LEU A 6 -11.54 6.26 -8.76
N ALA A 7 -10.37 6.56 -8.21
CA ALA A 7 -9.15 6.76 -8.97
C ALA A 7 -8.30 5.48 -8.97
N LEU A 8 -7.89 5.02 -10.13
CA LEU A 8 -6.95 3.91 -10.29
C LEU A 8 -5.59 4.48 -10.70
N ALA A 9 -4.63 4.43 -9.80
CA ALA A 9 -3.29 4.96 -10.02
C ALA A 9 -2.41 3.91 -10.73
N GLN A 10 -2.32 3.99 -12.05
CA GLN A 10 -1.37 3.18 -12.80
C GLN A 10 -0.04 3.90 -12.88
N ILE A 11 0.93 3.48 -12.07
CA ILE A 11 2.23 4.14 -11.91
C ILE A 11 3.40 3.24 -12.34
N ASN A 12 4.49 3.87 -12.75
CA ASN A 12 5.79 3.22 -12.93
C ASN A 12 6.64 3.50 -11.69
N THR A 13 6.88 2.47 -10.90
CA THR A 13 7.68 2.57 -9.68
C THR A 13 9.17 2.54 -9.98
N LYS A 14 9.97 3.20 -9.14
CA LYS A 14 11.42 3.07 -9.12
C LYS A 14 11.81 2.02 -8.08
N LEU A 15 12.39 0.92 -8.54
CA LEU A 15 12.70 -0.23 -7.69
C LEU A 15 13.58 0.16 -6.48
N GLY A 16 13.09 -0.10 -5.27
CA GLY A 16 13.79 0.16 -4.01
C GLY A 16 13.90 1.64 -3.61
N ASP A 17 13.48 2.59 -4.45
CA ASP A 17 13.51 4.01 -4.13
C ASP A 17 12.16 4.48 -3.56
N VAL A 18 11.98 4.19 -2.26
CA VAL A 18 10.71 4.45 -1.57
C VAL A 18 10.37 5.95 -1.53
N ASP A 19 11.37 6.81 -1.33
CA ASP A 19 11.16 8.26 -1.29
C ASP A 19 10.64 8.79 -2.64
N ALA A 20 11.27 8.40 -3.75
CA ALA A 20 10.83 8.82 -5.08
C ALA A 20 9.45 8.26 -5.44
N ASN A 21 9.12 7.06 -4.96
CA ASN A 21 7.78 6.48 -5.15
C ASN A 21 6.75 7.19 -4.28
N LEU A 22 7.07 7.55 -3.04
CA LEU A 22 6.20 8.35 -2.17
C LEU A 22 5.86 9.71 -2.80
N GLU A 23 6.82 10.42 -3.38
CA GLU A 23 6.56 11.67 -4.09
C GLU A 23 5.54 11.51 -5.23
N LYS A 24 5.64 10.39 -5.98
CA LYS A 24 4.66 10.07 -7.02
C LYS A 24 3.27 9.81 -6.44
N HIS A 25 3.19 9.08 -5.31
CA HIS A 25 1.93 8.85 -4.62
C HIS A 25 1.28 10.16 -4.20
N LEU A 26 2.01 11.03 -3.52
CA LEU A 26 1.49 12.32 -3.06
C LEU A 26 1.02 13.20 -4.22
N THR A 27 1.74 13.21 -5.33
CA THR A 27 1.33 13.93 -6.55
C THR A 27 0.00 13.40 -7.09
N LEU A 28 -0.14 12.08 -7.24
CA LEU A 28 -1.36 11.46 -7.76
C LEU A 28 -2.55 11.56 -6.80
N ILE A 29 -2.29 11.53 -5.48
CA ILE A 29 -3.30 11.79 -4.46
C ILE A 29 -3.85 13.20 -4.63
N GLY A 30 -3.00 14.22 -4.77
CA GLY A 30 -3.43 15.60 -5.02
C GLY A 30 -4.25 15.74 -6.30
N ASP A 31 -3.86 15.06 -7.38
CA ASP A 31 -4.61 15.03 -8.64
C ASP A 31 -5.99 14.36 -8.48
N ALA A 32 -6.06 13.26 -7.72
CA ALA A 32 -7.30 12.55 -7.45
C ALA A 32 -8.27 13.39 -6.61
N VAL A 33 -7.77 14.06 -5.58
CA VAL A 33 -8.54 15.02 -4.77
C VAL A 33 -9.09 16.16 -5.63
N ALA A 34 -8.24 16.77 -6.47
CA ALA A 34 -8.65 17.85 -7.38
C ALA A 34 -9.73 17.42 -8.39
N ARG A 35 -9.81 16.13 -8.71
CA ARG A 35 -10.84 15.54 -9.60
C ARG A 35 -12.09 15.08 -8.86
N GLY A 36 -12.15 15.22 -7.54
CA GLY A 36 -13.27 14.81 -6.72
C GLY A 36 -13.41 13.29 -6.58
N SER A 37 -12.30 12.58 -6.56
CA SER A 37 -12.29 11.14 -6.25
C SER A 37 -12.51 10.93 -4.75
N ASP A 38 -13.22 9.85 -4.39
CA ASP A 38 -13.49 9.47 -3.00
C ASP A 38 -12.46 8.47 -2.45
N LEU A 39 -11.86 7.67 -3.34
CA LEU A 39 -10.89 6.63 -3.04
C LEU A 39 -9.86 6.54 -4.18
N ILE A 40 -8.58 6.42 -3.83
CA ILE A 40 -7.50 6.10 -4.77
C ILE A 40 -6.88 4.75 -4.47
N LEU A 41 -6.68 3.92 -5.50
CA LEU A 41 -6.03 2.61 -5.41
C LEU A 41 -4.68 2.64 -6.13
N PHE A 42 -3.64 2.26 -5.41
CA PHE A 42 -2.30 2.06 -5.95
C PHE A 42 -2.01 0.57 -6.21
N PRO A 43 -1.06 0.24 -7.10
CA PRO A 43 -0.68 -1.15 -7.38
C PRO A 43 -0.02 -1.85 -6.19
N GLU A 44 -0.01 -3.19 -6.24
CA GLU A 44 0.80 -4.02 -5.36
C GLU A 44 2.26 -3.53 -5.32
N LEU A 45 2.84 -3.43 -4.12
CA LEU A 45 4.21 -2.95 -3.89
C LEU A 45 4.51 -1.58 -4.54
N SER A 46 3.52 -0.71 -4.59
CA SER A 46 3.63 0.59 -5.26
C SER A 46 4.65 1.53 -4.62
N LEU A 47 4.92 1.40 -3.31
CA LEU A 47 5.95 2.17 -2.62
C LEU A 47 7.37 1.68 -2.90
N THR A 48 7.55 0.40 -3.22
CA THR A 48 8.87 -0.23 -3.27
C THR A 48 9.29 -0.70 -4.66
N GLY A 49 8.32 -0.98 -5.54
CA GLY A 49 8.50 -1.78 -6.74
C GLY A 49 8.47 -3.28 -6.44
N TYR A 50 8.33 -4.11 -7.47
CA TYR A 50 7.97 -5.52 -7.31
C TYR A 50 9.19 -6.45 -7.13
N THR A 51 10.24 -6.35 -7.95
CA THR A 51 11.35 -7.32 -7.99
C THR A 51 12.44 -6.97 -6.97
N LEU A 52 12.10 -6.97 -5.68
CA LEU A 52 12.96 -6.50 -4.59
C LEU A 52 14.09 -7.47 -4.23
N GLN A 53 13.82 -8.78 -4.23
CA GLN A 53 14.79 -9.81 -3.86
C GLN A 53 15.50 -9.49 -2.52
N ASP A 54 16.83 -9.45 -2.52
CA ASP A 54 17.65 -9.29 -1.31
C ASP A 54 17.53 -7.89 -0.66
N ILE A 55 16.95 -6.89 -1.35
CA ILE A 55 16.73 -5.56 -0.75
C ILE A 55 15.41 -5.46 0.02
N THR A 56 14.57 -6.51 0.03
CA THR A 56 13.29 -6.53 0.75
C THR A 56 13.38 -5.98 2.18
N PRO A 57 14.37 -6.37 3.03
CA PRO A 57 14.46 -5.84 4.39
C PRO A 57 14.75 -4.33 4.48
N THR A 58 15.36 -3.76 3.45
CA THR A 58 15.77 -2.33 3.48
C THR A 58 14.66 -1.37 3.08
N VAL A 59 13.55 -1.91 2.55
CA VAL A 59 12.41 -1.13 2.05
C VAL A 59 11.10 -1.45 2.78
N ALA A 60 11.18 -2.21 3.87
CA ALA A 60 10.05 -2.55 4.72
C ALA A 60 9.69 -1.35 5.62
N HIS A 61 8.39 -1.11 5.78
CA HIS A 61 7.84 -0.03 6.59
C HIS A 61 6.67 -0.53 7.42
N THR A 62 6.49 0.03 8.61
CA THR A 62 5.31 -0.23 9.44
C THR A 62 4.32 0.93 9.28
N PRO A 63 3.06 0.69 8.89
CA PRO A 63 2.11 1.76 8.63
C PRO A 63 1.68 2.45 9.92
N SER A 64 2.35 3.56 10.26
CA SER A 64 2.09 4.37 11.45
C SER A 64 2.46 5.83 11.24
N MET A 65 1.99 6.72 12.15
CA MET A 65 2.38 8.13 12.16
C MET A 65 3.85 8.37 12.53
N ASP A 66 4.52 7.39 13.11
CA ASP A 66 5.94 7.48 13.46
C ASP A 66 6.85 7.11 12.27
N ASP A 67 6.30 6.39 11.29
CA ASP A 67 7.02 6.02 10.08
C ASP A 67 7.11 7.21 9.10
N PRO A 68 8.31 7.58 8.62
CA PRO A 68 8.48 8.76 7.76
C PRO A 68 7.81 8.63 6.39
N ILE A 69 7.58 7.41 5.91
CA ILE A 69 6.92 7.15 4.62
C ILE A 69 5.39 7.14 4.78
N PHE A 70 4.88 6.56 5.87
CA PHE A 70 3.44 6.50 6.10
C PHE A 70 2.85 7.79 6.66
N ARG A 71 3.60 8.59 7.40
CA ARG A 71 3.11 9.87 7.94
C ARG A 71 2.46 10.78 6.90
N PRO A 72 3.13 11.15 5.78
CA PRO A 72 2.52 12.03 4.78
C PRO A 72 1.32 11.38 4.06
N LEU A 73 1.29 10.05 3.90
CA LEU A 73 0.14 9.33 3.36
C LEU A 73 -1.05 9.38 4.32
N LEU A 74 -0.80 9.18 5.61
CA LEU A 74 -1.84 9.28 6.65
C LEU A 74 -2.38 10.71 6.75
N GLU A 75 -1.52 11.73 6.68
CA GLU A 75 -1.94 13.12 6.62
C GLU A 75 -2.83 13.40 5.39
N ALA A 76 -2.44 12.92 4.22
CA ALA A 76 -3.23 13.05 3.00
C ALA A 76 -4.56 12.27 3.04
N SER A 77 -4.66 11.21 3.85
CA SER A 77 -5.87 10.41 3.99
C SER A 77 -7.03 11.11 4.71
N HIS A 78 -6.83 12.32 5.22
CA HIS A 78 -7.92 13.19 5.67
C HIS A 78 -8.78 13.72 4.53
N GLU A 79 -8.24 13.80 3.30
CA GLU A 79 -8.94 14.35 2.15
C GLU A 79 -9.52 13.25 1.24
N ILE A 80 -8.86 12.08 1.16
CA ILE A 80 -9.26 10.98 0.28
C ILE A 80 -8.83 9.65 0.91
N ASP A 81 -9.70 8.64 0.85
CA ASP A 81 -9.30 7.28 1.24
C ASP A 81 -8.32 6.70 0.23
N MET A 82 -7.41 5.83 0.69
CA MET A 82 -6.43 5.24 -0.22
C MET A 82 -6.08 3.80 0.16
N VAL A 83 -5.71 3.01 -0.87
CA VAL A 83 -5.07 1.71 -0.72
C VAL A 83 -3.66 1.81 -1.27
N VAL A 84 -2.66 1.47 -0.46
CA VAL A 84 -1.24 1.62 -0.78
C VAL A 84 -0.53 0.29 -0.61
N GLY A 85 0.14 -0.18 -1.68
CA GLY A 85 0.94 -1.40 -1.68
C GLY A 85 2.36 -1.18 -1.17
N PHE A 86 2.81 -1.98 -0.21
CA PHE A 86 4.11 -1.85 0.44
C PHE A 86 4.65 -3.19 0.95
N VAL A 87 5.88 -3.18 1.47
CA VAL A 87 6.45 -4.30 2.22
C VAL A 87 6.25 -4.03 3.70
N ASP A 88 5.49 -4.91 4.38
CA ASP A 88 5.31 -4.88 5.84
C ASP A 88 6.30 -5.82 6.54
N GLU A 89 6.70 -5.50 7.75
CA GLU A 89 7.52 -6.34 8.62
C GLU A 89 6.82 -6.57 9.95
N ASP A 90 6.67 -7.83 10.35
CA ASP A 90 6.08 -8.17 11.65
C ASP A 90 7.12 -8.21 12.79
N GLU A 91 6.65 -8.36 14.02
CA GLU A 91 7.48 -8.45 15.24
C GLU A 91 8.48 -9.62 15.25
N ARG A 92 8.31 -10.58 14.31
CA ARG A 92 9.20 -11.74 14.14
C ARG A 92 10.17 -11.58 12.98
N HIS A 93 10.27 -10.35 12.44
CA HIS A 93 11.10 -10.03 11.27
C HIS A 93 10.74 -10.84 10.01
N ARG A 94 9.44 -11.13 9.82
CA ARG A 94 8.93 -11.69 8.57
C ARG A 94 8.41 -10.56 7.71
N PHE A 95 8.72 -10.62 6.41
CA PHE A 95 8.29 -9.62 5.43
C PHE A 95 7.06 -10.11 4.68
N TYR A 96 6.14 -9.20 4.39
CA TYR A 96 4.90 -9.47 3.69
C TYR A 96 4.70 -8.50 2.54
N ILE A 97 4.15 -9.00 1.43
CA ILE A 97 3.50 -8.15 0.44
C ILE A 97 2.18 -7.71 1.09
N ALA A 98 2.01 -6.43 1.27
CA ALA A 98 0.89 -5.88 2.01
C ALA A 98 0.23 -4.70 1.31
N ASP A 99 -1.08 -4.55 1.57
CA ASP A 99 -1.86 -3.36 1.22
C ASP A 99 -2.43 -2.73 2.49
N ALA A 100 -2.20 -1.43 2.66
CA ALA A 100 -2.79 -0.64 3.74
C ALA A 100 -3.97 0.19 3.22
N TYR A 101 -5.12 0.08 3.89
CA TYR A 101 -6.26 0.99 3.69
C TYR A 101 -6.15 2.15 4.69
N LEU A 102 -5.96 3.36 4.16
CA LEU A 102 -5.80 4.58 4.95
C LEU A 102 -7.02 5.47 4.79
N SER A 103 -7.56 5.99 5.89
CA SER A 103 -8.71 6.89 5.92
C SER A 103 -8.68 7.75 7.18
N GLU A 104 -9.03 9.03 7.04
CA GLU A 104 -9.18 9.97 8.16
C GLU A 104 -7.94 10.02 9.10
N GLY A 105 -6.74 9.95 8.54
CA GLY A 105 -5.47 9.96 9.29
C GLY A 105 -5.16 8.63 10.00
N LYS A 106 -5.85 7.54 9.66
CA LYS A 106 -5.73 6.24 10.33
C LYS A 106 -5.50 5.10 9.35
N VAL A 107 -4.79 4.08 9.81
CA VAL A 107 -4.74 2.77 9.17
C VAL A 107 -5.97 2.00 9.60
N LEU A 108 -6.94 1.80 8.71
CA LEU A 108 -8.15 1.03 9.02
C LEU A 108 -7.93 -0.47 8.88
N HIS A 109 -7.09 -0.87 7.92
CA HIS A 109 -6.81 -2.27 7.65
C HIS A 109 -5.44 -2.42 6.99
N VAL A 110 -4.74 -3.51 7.33
CA VAL A 110 -3.59 -4.01 6.58
C VAL A 110 -3.89 -5.43 6.16
N HIS A 111 -3.79 -5.69 4.86
CA HIS A 111 -3.94 -7.02 4.29
C HIS A 111 -2.56 -7.55 3.88
N HIS A 112 -2.18 -8.71 4.37
CA HIS A 112 -1.02 -9.46 3.89
C HIS A 112 -1.46 -10.43 2.79
N LYS A 113 -0.75 -10.42 1.67
CA LYS A 113 -1.03 -11.31 0.54
C LYS A 113 -0.99 -12.77 0.96
N VAL A 114 -2.10 -13.49 0.74
CA VAL A 114 -2.25 -14.88 1.19
C VAL A 114 -1.68 -15.87 0.17
N TYR A 115 -1.87 -15.62 -1.12
CA TYR A 115 -1.42 -16.51 -2.19
C TYR A 115 -0.20 -15.93 -2.90
N LEU A 116 0.98 -16.48 -2.61
CA LEU A 116 2.24 -16.05 -3.21
C LEU A 116 2.57 -16.92 -4.43
N PRO A 117 2.61 -16.38 -5.66
CA PRO A 117 3.05 -17.13 -6.82
C PRO A 117 4.54 -17.49 -6.71
N THR A 118 4.86 -18.75 -7.02
CA THR A 118 6.21 -19.31 -6.94
C THR A 118 6.60 -20.01 -8.24
N TYR A 119 6.10 -19.55 -9.37
CA TYR A 119 6.31 -20.14 -10.69
C TYR A 119 6.70 -19.09 -11.74
N GLY A 120 7.40 -19.51 -12.78
CA GLY A 120 7.83 -18.64 -13.87
C GLY A 120 8.78 -17.55 -13.40
N LEU A 121 8.38 -16.30 -13.58
CA LEU A 121 9.14 -15.12 -13.13
C LEU A 121 8.93 -14.80 -11.64
N PHE A 122 7.96 -15.46 -11.01
CA PHE A 122 7.56 -15.17 -9.65
C PHE A 122 8.25 -16.13 -8.66
N ASP A 123 8.89 -15.58 -7.66
CA ASP A 123 9.53 -16.32 -6.56
C ASP A 123 9.23 -15.66 -5.22
N GLU A 124 7.97 -15.25 -5.03
CA GLU A 124 7.55 -14.47 -3.86
C GLU A 124 7.77 -15.22 -2.55
N GLY A 125 7.48 -16.54 -2.52
CA GLY A 125 7.65 -17.37 -1.33
C GLY A 125 9.09 -17.51 -0.84
N ARG A 126 10.09 -17.06 -1.60
CA ARG A 126 11.48 -17.01 -1.18
C ARG A 126 11.77 -15.82 -0.26
N PHE A 127 11.08 -14.69 -0.46
CA PHE A 127 11.38 -13.43 0.20
C PHE A 127 10.27 -12.99 1.15
N PHE A 128 9.03 -13.47 0.94
CA PHE A 128 7.86 -13.04 1.68
C PHE A 128 7.18 -14.22 2.40
N ALA A 129 6.63 -13.91 3.57
CA ALA A 129 5.75 -14.82 4.29
C ALA A 129 4.31 -14.73 3.74
N TRP A 130 3.55 -15.81 3.92
CA TRP A 130 2.14 -15.91 3.55
C TRP A 130 1.28 -15.18 4.56
N GLY A 131 0.33 -14.38 4.09
CA GLY A 131 -0.74 -13.87 4.95
C GLY A 131 -1.60 -15.02 5.49
N ASP A 132 -2.10 -14.86 6.69
CA ASP A 132 -2.83 -15.91 7.42
C ASP A 132 -4.36 -15.73 7.36
N SER A 133 -4.85 -14.62 6.83
CA SER A 133 -6.29 -14.30 6.89
C SER A 133 -6.74 -13.42 5.72
N ILE A 134 -8.00 -13.63 5.33
CA ILE A 134 -8.74 -12.75 4.44
C ILE A 134 -9.92 -12.22 5.24
N ARG A 135 -9.99 -10.89 5.45
CA ARG A 135 -11.01 -10.26 6.30
C ARG A 135 -11.72 -9.13 5.57
N ALA A 136 -13.04 -9.06 5.76
CA ALA A 136 -13.79 -7.86 5.46
C ALA A 136 -13.64 -6.85 6.60
N PHE A 137 -13.62 -5.56 6.30
CA PHE A 137 -13.56 -4.48 7.27
C PHE A 137 -14.52 -3.35 6.86
N ASP A 138 -14.88 -2.52 7.83
CA ASP A 138 -15.83 -1.43 7.60
C ASP A 138 -15.09 -0.16 7.13
N THR A 139 -15.66 0.48 6.12
CA THR A 139 -15.23 1.78 5.59
C THR A 139 -16.42 2.75 5.57
N LYS A 140 -16.19 4.02 5.32
CA LYS A 140 -17.29 4.99 5.12
C LYS A 140 -18.14 4.69 3.88
N PHE A 141 -17.69 3.80 3.00
CA PHE A 141 -18.43 3.39 1.79
C PHE A 141 -19.19 2.08 1.96
N GLY A 142 -18.99 1.37 3.05
CA GLY A 142 -19.53 0.04 3.36
C GLY A 142 -18.46 -0.97 3.75
N ARG A 143 -18.88 -2.23 3.84
CA ARG A 143 -18.01 -3.36 4.17
C ARG A 143 -17.56 -4.06 2.91
#